data_8a4fe83eec6cfd91eae70f91f7dfd0d2
#
_entry.id   8a4fe83eec6cfd91eae70f91f7dfd0d2
#
_cell.length_a   1.000
_cell.length_b   1.000
_cell.length_c   1.000
_cell.angle_alpha   90.00
_cell.angle_beta   90.00
_cell.angle_gamma   90.00
#
_symmetry.space_group_name_H-M   'P 1'
#
loop_
_entity.id
_entity.type
_entity.pdbx_description
1 polymer ?
#
loop_
_entity_poly.entity_id
_entity_poly.type
_entity_poly.pdbx_seq_one_letter_code
_entity_poly.pdbx_strand_id
1 'polypeptide(L)'
;MKVLVTGGAGFIGSHVVDQLLAAGADVRAVDNLVAHAGAPDYLAPRVDLVVADLAGPGVADAAVAGVDAVCHQAAKVGLGVDFGDVGAYVTANDLGTARLLEALWRRSFTGRLVLASSMVVYGEGRYRCPAHGEVRPGPRAAADLAAGRFDPACPVAGCGSRAQWDTIDESAPVDPRNVYAATKLHQEHLCGLWAREAGATAVALRYHNVYGPRMPRDTPYAGVASIFRSAVAAGRAPEVYEDGGQTRDFVHVTDVARANVAALTTPLDRPFLAVNIASGTPHTVVDLAHALAGDELAPVVTGKWRLGDVRHIVASPALAADTLGFVAEVDFAAGMADFASAPQRT
;
A
#
# COMPACT_ATOMS: atom_id res chain seq x y z
N MET A 1 18.32 0.33 19.16
CA MET A 1 18.26 -0.12 17.74
C MET A 1 18.19 1.11 16.85
N LYS A 2 19.08 1.22 15.87
CA LYS A 2 19.02 2.27 14.85
C LYS A 2 18.34 1.76 13.59
N VAL A 3 17.25 2.41 13.18
CA VAL A 3 16.45 1.99 12.03
C VAL A 3 16.55 3.01 10.90
N LEU A 4 16.86 2.54 9.69
CA LEU A 4 16.69 3.34 8.49
C LEU A 4 15.23 3.26 8.01
N VAL A 5 14.58 4.40 7.84
CA VAL A 5 13.27 4.51 7.18
C VAL A 5 13.45 5.28 5.87
N THR A 6 13.41 4.60 4.73
CA THR A 6 13.38 5.29 3.45
C THR A 6 11.97 5.75 3.14
N GLY A 7 11.78 6.92 2.52
CA GLY A 7 10.45 7.52 2.39
C GLY A 7 9.87 7.98 3.74
N GLY A 8 10.74 8.29 4.71
CA GLY A 8 10.34 8.58 6.09
C GLY A 8 9.57 9.89 6.28
N ALA A 9 9.62 10.81 5.33
CA ALA A 9 8.78 12.01 5.31
C ALA A 9 7.41 11.79 4.65
N GLY A 10 7.23 10.66 3.97
CA GLY A 10 5.98 10.32 3.29
C GLY A 10 4.83 9.98 4.24
N PHE A 11 3.66 9.70 3.67
CA PHE A 11 2.43 9.38 4.40
C PHE A 11 2.64 8.23 5.41
N ILE A 12 2.90 7.03 4.93
CA ILE A 12 3.06 5.86 5.81
C ILE A 12 4.39 5.94 6.56
N GLY A 13 5.47 6.33 5.86
CA GLY A 13 6.81 6.40 6.46
C GLY A 13 6.90 7.28 7.70
N SER A 14 6.20 8.43 7.72
CA SER A 14 6.21 9.33 8.88
C SER A 14 5.51 8.74 10.11
N HIS A 15 4.45 7.96 9.91
CA HIS A 15 3.80 7.23 11.02
C HIS A 15 4.66 6.06 11.53
N VAL A 16 5.40 5.39 10.63
CA VAL A 16 6.40 4.38 11.04
C VAL A 16 7.51 5.03 11.85
N VAL A 17 8.01 6.20 11.44
CA VAL A 17 8.98 6.98 12.21
C VAL A 17 8.45 7.29 13.61
N ASP A 18 7.22 7.77 13.74
CA ASP A 18 6.61 8.08 15.04
C ASP A 18 6.53 6.83 15.95
N GLN A 19 6.08 5.69 15.41
CA GLN A 19 6.00 4.45 16.18
C GLN A 19 7.39 3.93 16.62
N LEU A 20 8.39 4.02 15.75
CA LEU A 20 9.77 3.65 16.09
C LEU A 20 10.36 4.54 17.17
N LEU A 21 10.14 5.84 17.09
CA LEU A 21 10.58 6.80 18.09
C LEU A 21 9.87 6.57 19.45
N ALA A 22 8.58 6.24 19.43
CA ALA A 22 7.81 5.88 20.63
C ALA A 22 8.31 4.58 21.27
N ALA A 23 8.78 3.62 20.45
CA ALA A 23 9.42 2.39 20.91
C ALA A 23 10.90 2.59 21.35
N GLY A 24 11.43 3.81 21.37
CA GLY A 24 12.79 4.12 21.82
C GLY A 24 13.88 3.81 20.80
N ALA A 25 13.55 3.66 19.52
CA ALA A 25 14.54 3.47 18.46
C ALA A 25 15.18 4.81 18.05
N ASP A 26 16.44 4.75 17.60
CA ASP A 26 17.05 5.84 16.84
C ASP A 26 16.63 5.71 15.37
N VAL A 27 16.17 6.80 14.78
CA VAL A 27 15.65 6.77 13.41
C VAL A 27 16.47 7.66 12.50
N ARG A 28 17.01 7.07 11.42
CA ARG A 28 17.45 7.78 10.23
C ARG A 28 16.36 7.70 9.17
N ALA A 29 15.96 8.86 8.64
CA ALA A 29 15.03 8.92 7.51
C ALA A 29 15.75 9.39 6.25
N VAL A 30 15.50 8.74 5.11
CA VAL A 30 15.91 9.21 3.79
C VAL A 30 14.69 9.49 2.96
N ASP A 31 14.58 10.72 2.43
CA ASP A 31 13.45 11.13 1.58
C ASP A 31 13.93 12.19 0.58
N ASN A 32 13.46 12.16 -0.64
CA ASN A 32 13.79 13.19 -1.63
C ASN A 32 12.88 14.42 -1.54
N LEU A 33 11.90 14.38 -0.66
CA LEU A 33 10.92 15.45 -0.40
C LEU A 33 10.17 15.95 -1.65
N VAL A 34 10.12 15.15 -2.73
CA VAL A 34 9.46 15.57 -3.98
C VAL A 34 7.96 15.88 -3.81
N ALA A 35 7.34 15.34 -2.77
CA ALA A 35 5.95 15.59 -2.42
C ALA A 35 5.78 16.68 -1.33
N HIS A 36 6.83 17.44 -1.01
CA HIS A 36 6.85 18.43 0.05
C HIS A 36 7.53 19.72 -0.40
N ALA A 37 7.11 20.85 0.17
CA ALA A 37 7.79 22.15 -0.03
C ALA A 37 9.05 22.31 0.84
N GLY A 38 9.44 21.28 1.60
CA GLY A 38 10.56 21.26 2.53
C GLY A 38 10.41 20.11 3.54
N ALA A 39 11.26 20.05 4.57
CA ALA A 39 11.09 19.09 5.65
C ALA A 39 9.76 19.36 6.36
N PRO A 40 8.88 18.33 6.46
CA PRO A 40 7.57 18.53 7.07
C PRO A 40 7.68 18.73 8.59
N ASP A 41 6.84 19.59 9.13
CA ASP A 41 6.79 19.96 10.56
C ASP A 41 6.35 18.83 11.49
N TYR A 42 5.69 17.79 10.94
CA TYR A 42 5.30 16.61 11.70
C TYR A 42 6.44 15.62 11.96
N LEU A 43 7.61 15.78 11.32
CA LEU A 43 8.77 14.96 11.66
C LEU A 43 9.44 15.50 12.92
N ALA A 44 9.61 14.63 13.93
CA ALA A 44 10.26 15.01 15.17
C ALA A 44 11.69 15.50 14.94
N PRO A 45 12.16 16.60 15.59
CA PRO A 45 13.49 17.17 15.37
C PRO A 45 14.67 16.22 15.65
N ARG A 46 14.43 15.13 16.39
CA ARG A 46 15.44 14.11 16.70
C ARG A 46 15.65 13.09 15.59
N VAL A 47 14.88 13.15 14.49
CA VAL A 47 15.07 12.29 13.33
C VAL A 47 16.29 12.75 12.55
N ASP A 48 17.22 11.83 12.28
CA ASP A 48 18.36 12.05 11.37
C ASP A 48 17.84 12.04 9.91
N LEU A 49 17.31 13.21 9.44
CA LEU A 49 16.73 13.34 8.11
C LEU A 49 17.78 13.63 7.06
N VAL A 50 17.96 12.72 6.12
CA VAL A 50 18.78 12.88 4.92
C VAL A 50 17.89 13.18 3.72
N VAL A 51 17.99 14.40 3.19
CA VAL A 51 17.22 14.81 2.00
C VAL A 51 17.99 14.41 0.76
N ALA A 52 17.62 13.27 0.16
CA ALA A 52 18.27 12.74 -1.03
C ALA A 52 17.40 11.70 -1.74
N ASP A 53 17.62 11.49 -3.04
CA ASP A 53 17.01 10.42 -3.81
C ASP A 53 17.79 9.10 -3.59
N LEU A 54 17.10 8.07 -3.14
CA LEU A 54 17.70 6.75 -2.87
C LEU A 54 18.35 6.11 -4.11
N ALA A 55 17.83 6.39 -5.29
CA ALA A 55 18.40 5.94 -6.56
C ALA A 55 19.69 6.71 -6.94
N GLY A 56 19.99 7.81 -6.24
CA GLY A 56 21.17 8.62 -6.48
C GLY A 56 22.48 7.94 -6.10
N PRO A 57 23.60 8.28 -6.76
CA PRO A 57 24.91 7.69 -6.49
C PRO A 57 25.35 7.89 -5.04
N GLY A 58 25.78 6.81 -4.35
CA GLY A 58 26.31 6.85 -2.98
C GLY A 58 25.31 7.13 -1.87
N VAL A 59 24.05 7.50 -2.18
CA VAL A 59 23.02 7.81 -1.18
C VAL A 59 22.71 6.59 -0.33
N ALA A 60 22.46 5.45 -0.95
CA ALA A 60 22.14 4.20 -0.25
C ALA A 60 23.31 3.77 0.67
N ASP A 61 24.57 3.88 0.22
CA ASP A 61 25.75 3.54 1.03
C ASP A 61 25.88 4.42 2.30
N ALA A 62 25.60 5.71 2.17
CA ALA A 62 25.57 6.61 3.31
C ALA A 62 24.40 6.32 4.26
N ALA A 63 23.22 6.04 3.69
CA ALA A 63 22.00 5.79 4.44
C ALA A 63 22.10 4.55 5.34
N VAL A 64 22.66 3.44 4.84
CA VAL A 64 22.75 2.15 5.57
C VAL A 64 23.91 2.11 6.57
N ALA A 65 24.70 3.19 6.73
CA ALA A 65 25.83 3.20 7.63
C ALA A 65 25.38 3.11 9.11
N GLY A 66 25.78 2.03 9.79
CA GLY A 66 25.54 1.84 11.23
C GLY A 66 24.09 1.64 11.61
N VAL A 67 23.24 1.14 10.71
CA VAL A 67 21.86 0.79 11.02
C VAL A 67 21.73 -0.70 11.35
N ASP A 68 20.80 -1.02 12.25
CA ASP A 68 20.51 -2.38 12.71
C ASP A 68 19.35 -3.02 11.91
N ALA A 69 18.45 -2.19 11.37
CA ALA A 69 17.29 -2.64 10.60
C ALA A 69 16.88 -1.58 9.56
N VAL A 70 16.13 -2.02 8.55
CA VAL A 70 15.66 -1.16 7.44
C VAL A 70 14.16 -1.30 7.27
N CYS A 71 13.45 -0.16 7.22
CA CYS A 71 12.06 -0.06 6.82
C CYS A 71 12.01 0.71 5.48
N HIS A 72 11.78 -0.02 4.37
CA HIS A 72 11.84 0.53 3.03
C HIS A 72 10.45 0.95 2.54
N GLN A 73 10.11 2.26 2.76
CA GLN A 73 8.83 2.86 2.38
C GLN A 73 8.95 3.73 1.11
N ALA A 74 10.15 4.12 0.70
CA ALA A 74 10.37 4.98 -0.47
C ALA A 74 9.86 4.29 -1.73
N ALA A 75 8.92 4.93 -2.42
CA ALA A 75 8.38 4.47 -3.69
C ALA A 75 7.62 5.59 -4.41
N LYS A 76 7.62 5.56 -5.75
CA LYS A 76 6.58 6.21 -6.54
C LYS A 76 5.33 5.33 -6.48
N VAL A 77 4.20 5.89 -6.08
CA VAL A 77 2.93 5.17 -5.84
C VAL A 77 1.84 5.62 -6.81
N GLY A 78 0.72 4.85 -6.87
CA GLY A 78 -0.44 5.15 -7.72
C GLY A 78 -0.41 4.42 -9.05
N LEU A 79 -1.50 4.51 -9.81
CA LEU A 79 -1.67 3.76 -11.07
C LEU A 79 -0.90 4.37 -12.26
N GLY A 80 -0.34 5.59 -12.08
CA GLY A 80 0.23 6.36 -13.19
C GLY A 80 -0.84 7.05 -14.05
N VAL A 81 -0.39 7.91 -14.96
CA VAL A 81 -1.27 8.58 -15.92
C VAL A 81 -1.42 7.71 -17.16
N ASP A 82 -0.30 7.22 -17.69
CA ASP A 82 -0.23 6.29 -18.80
C ASP A 82 1.09 5.48 -18.76
N PHE A 83 1.35 4.68 -19.80
CA PHE A 83 2.55 3.86 -19.89
C PHE A 83 3.85 4.68 -20.03
N GLY A 84 3.78 5.95 -20.38
CA GLY A 84 4.93 6.87 -20.41
C GLY A 84 5.60 7.07 -19.05
N ASP A 85 4.87 6.82 -17.97
CA ASP A 85 5.40 6.88 -16.58
C ASP A 85 6.35 5.71 -16.22
N VAL A 86 6.49 4.68 -17.07
CA VAL A 86 7.25 3.45 -16.78
C VAL A 86 8.66 3.72 -16.28
N GLY A 87 9.40 4.61 -16.93
CA GLY A 87 10.77 4.96 -16.53
C GLY A 87 10.86 5.54 -15.13
N ALA A 88 9.90 6.39 -14.75
CA ALA A 88 9.85 7.00 -13.43
C ALA A 88 9.55 5.98 -12.32
N TYR A 89 8.65 5.00 -12.57
CA TYR A 89 8.38 3.91 -11.64
C TYR A 89 9.58 2.98 -11.47
N VAL A 90 10.19 2.55 -12.57
CA VAL A 90 11.37 1.67 -12.52
C VAL A 90 12.55 2.36 -11.82
N THR A 91 12.78 3.64 -12.08
CA THR A 91 13.86 4.38 -11.41
C THR A 91 13.60 4.50 -9.90
N ALA A 92 12.41 4.93 -9.49
CA ALA A 92 12.13 5.15 -8.09
C ALA A 92 12.03 3.81 -7.30
N ASN A 93 11.32 2.82 -7.85
CA ASN A 93 11.00 1.60 -7.13
C ASN A 93 12.07 0.53 -7.32
N ASP A 94 12.39 0.17 -8.56
CA ASP A 94 13.32 -0.95 -8.83
C ASP A 94 14.77 -0.53 -8.63
N LEU A 95 15.22 0.56 -9.26
CA LEU A 95 16.60 1.03 -9.11
C LEU A 95 16.88 1.50 -7.68
N GLY A 96 15.95 2.23 -7.05
CA GLY A 96 16.09 2.64 -5.65
C GLY A 96 16.27 1.44 -4.71
N THR A 97 15.45 0.39 -4.88
CA THR A 97 15.56 -0.86 -4.12
C THR A 97 16.87 -1.58 -4.42
N ALA A 98 17.26 -1.71 -5.69
CA ALA A 98 18.52 -2.35 -6.07
C ALA A 98 19.73 -1.66 -5.43
N ARG A 99 19.79 -0.32 -5.44
CA ARG A 99 20.84 0.46 -4.77
C ARG A 99 20.88 0.23 -3.27
N LEU A 100 19.72 0.16 -2.63
CA LEU A 100 19.60 -0.17 -1.20
C LEU A 100 20.17 -1.55 -0.90
N LEU A 101 19.73 -2.57 -1.65
CA LEU A 101 20.18 -3.95 -1.45
C LEU A 101 21.68 -4.14 -1.76
N GLU A 102 22.22 -3.49 -2.80
CA GLU A 102 23.66 -3.44 -3.07
C GLU A 102 24.46 -2.85 -1.89
N ALA A 103 23.97 -1.75 -1.31
CA ALA A 103 24.63 -1.10 -0.17
C ALA A 103 24.61 -2.01 1.08
N LEU A 104 23.48 -2.68 1.34
CA LEU A 104 23.36 -3.65 2.42
C LEU A 104 24.29 -4.85 2.21
N TRP A 105 24.37 -5.36 0.97
CA TRP A 105 25.27 -6.46 0.60
C TRP A 105 26.73 -6.11 0.82
N ARG A 106 27.20 -4.94 0.34
CA ARG A 106 28.57 -4.48 0.53
C ARG A 106 28.99 -4.35 2.00
N ARG A 107 28.02 -4.20 2.90
CA ARG A 107 28.23 -4.09 4.36
C ARG A 107 28.05 -5.43 5.09
N SER A 108 27.81 -6.52 4.37
CA SER A 108 27.50 -7.82 4.96
C SER A 108 26.35 -7.71 6.00
N PHE A 109 25.33 -6.93 5.67
CA PHE A 109 24.20 -6.71 6.55
C PHE A 109 23.32 -7.95 6.61
N THR A 110 23.14 -8.50 7.82
CA THR A 110 22.33 -9.70 8.09
C THR A 110 21.08 -9.40 8.92
N GLY A 111 20.76 -8.11 9.11
CA GLY A 111 19.60 -7.67 9.89
C GLY A 111 18.28 -7.82 9.13
N ARG A 112 17.26 -7.13 9.66
CA ARG A 112 15.88 -7.17 9.14
C ARG A 112 15.65 -6.06 8.12
N LEU A 113 15.04 -6.41 6.97
CA LEU A 113 14.48 -5.48 6.01
C LEU A 113 12.96 -5.66 5.93
N VAL A 114 12.20 -4.58 6.13
CA VAL A 114 10.74 -4.54 5.91
C VAL A 114 10.47 -3.70 4.68
N LEU A 115 9.77 -4.27 3.70
CA LEU A 115 9.41 -3.63 2.43
C LEU A 115 7.93 -3.25 2.42
N ALA A 116 7.62 -2.01 2.08
CA ALA A 116 6.27 -1.60 1.70
C ALA A 116 5.89 -2.20 0.35
N SER A 117 5.20 -3.33 0.35
CA SER A 117 4.55 -3.91 -0.82
C SER A 117 3.08 -3.46 -0.88
N SER A 118 2.26 -4.08 -1.70
CA SER A 118 0.89 -3.65 -1.94
C SER A 118 0.00 -4.79 -2.41
N MET A 119 -1.29 -4.71 -2.11
CA MET A 119 -2.33 -5.59 -2.65
C MET A 119 -2.39 -5.60 -4.18
N VAL A 120 -1.88 -4.56 -4.84
CA VAL A 120 -1.90 -4.46 -6.32
C VAL A 120 -1.14 -5.59 -7.01
N VAL A 121 -0.24 -6.29 -6.31
CA VAL A 121 0.48 -7.45 -6.84
C VAL A 121 -0.43 -8.60 -7.21
N TYR A 122 -1.62 -8.69 -6.61
CA TYR A 122 -2.62 -9.71 -6.91
C TYR A 122 -3.39 -9.46 -8.22
N GLY A 123 -3.42 -8.23 -8.68
CA GLY A 123 -4.21 -7.81 -9.84
C GLY A 123 -5.69 -7.66 -9.48
N GLU A 124 -6.47 -8.70 -9.61
CA GLU A 124 -7.87 -8.75 -9.16
C GLU A 124 -7.97 -9.55 -7.85
N GLY A 125 -9.08 -9.44 -7.11
CA GLY A 125 -9.33 -10.24 -5.92
C GLY A 125 -9.55 -11.73 -6.22
N ARG A 126 -9.86 -12.50 -5.17
CA ARG A 126 -10.27 -13.91 -5.30
C ARG A 126 -11.76 -13.98 -5.61
N TYR A 127 -12.13 -14.91 -6.49
CA TYR A 127 -13.52 -15.12 -6.89
C TYR A 127 -13.91 -16.60 -6.91
N ARG A 128 -15.20 -16.86 -6.65
CA ARG A 128 -15.82 -18.19 -6.75
C ARG A 128 -17.00 -18.17 -7.70
N CYS A 129 -17.07 -19.14 -8.58
CA CYS A 129 -18.27 -19.44 -9.36
C CYS A 129 -19.08 -20.54 -8.67
N PRO A 130 -20.41 -20.41 -8.56
CA PRO A 130 -21.23 -21.46 -7.95
C PRO A 130 -21.09 -22.84 -8.65
N ALA A 131 -20.82 -22.84 -9.96
CA ALA A 131 -20.71 -24.08 -10.74
C ALA A 131 -19.27 -24.61 -10.84
N HIS A 132 -18.23 -23.76 -10.72
CA HIS A 132 -16.85 -24.14 -11.03
C HIS A 132 -15.86 -23.94 -9.84
N GLY A 133 -16.35 -23.52 -8.66
CA GLY A 133 -15.49 -23.26 -7.51
C GLY A 133 -14.63 -22.00 -7.71
N GLU A 134 -13.37 -22.04 -7.31
CA GLU A 134 -12.45 -20.91 -7.47
C GLU A 134 -12.18 -20.61 -8.96
N VAL A 135 -12.35 -19.36 -9.34
CA VAL A 135 -12.14 -18.87 -10.71
C VAL A 135 -11.33 -17.58 -10.69
N ARG A 136 -10.65 -17.28 -11.81
CA ARG A 136 -9.85 -16.08 -12.00
C ARG A 136 -10.38 -15.28 -13.18
N PRO A 137 -11.25 -14.32 -12.95
CA PRO A 137 -11.71 -13.43 -14.00
C PRO A 137 -10.54 -12.64 -14.59
N GLY A 138 -10.50 -12.51 -15.90
CA GLY A 138 -9.59 -11.61 -16.59
C GLY A 138 -9.95 -10.14 -16.35
N PRO A 139 -9.21 -9.20 -16.97
CA PRO A 139 -9.57 -7.78 -16.98
C PRO A 139 -11.02 -7.59 -17.46
N ARG A 140 -11.76 -6.71 -16.79
CA ARG A 140 -13.16 -6.41 -17.16
C ARG A 140 -13.22 -5.74 -18.53
N ALA A 141 -14.10 -6.22 -19.41
CA ALA A 141 -14.23 -5.66 -20.75
C ALA A 141 -14.93 -4.29 -20.74
N ALA A 142 -14.42 -3.34 -21.53
CA ALA A 142 -15.01 -2.01 -21.66
C ALA A 142 -16.50 -2.05 -22.05
N ALA A 143 -16.91 -3.00 -22.89
CA ALA A 143 -18.32 -3.20 -23.30
C ALA A 143 -19.22 -3.60 -22.12
N ASP A 144 -18.71 -4.39 -21.16
CA ASP A 144 -19.46 -4.77 -19.96
C ASP A 144 -19.62 -3.58 -19.03
N LEU A 145 -18.52 -2.85 -18.78
CA LEU A 145 -18.52 -1.64 -17.96
C LEU A 145 -19.48 -0.56 -18.52
N ALA A 146 -19.44 -0.32 -19.83
CA ALA A 146 -20.33 0.61 -20.51
C ALA A 146 -21.82 0.19 -20.44
N ALA A 147 -22.08 -1.11 -20.30
CA ALA A 147 -23.43 -1.66 -20.14
C ALA A 147 -23.88 -1.76 -18.66
N GLY A 148 -23.09 -1.22 -17.71
CA GLY A 148 -23.38 -1.28 -16.28
C GLY A 148 -23.20 -2.68 -15.66
N ARG A 149 -22.51 -3.58 -16.34
CA ARG A 149 -22.16 -4.91 -15.83
C ARG A 149 -20.78 -4.84 -15.16
N PHE A 150 -20.78 -4.46 -13.90
CA PHE A 150 -19.53 -4.19 -13.17
C PHE A 150 -18.92 -5.44 -12.52
N ASP A 151 -19.73 -6.41 -12.09
CA ASP A 151 -19.23 -7.63 -11.47
C ASP A 151 -18.67 -8.60 -12.52
N PRO A 152 -17.52 -9.23 -12.25
CA PRO A 152 -16.92 -10.19 -13.17
C PRO A 152 -17.83 -11.41 -13.41
N ALA A 153 -17.89 -11.86 -14.64
CA ALA A 153 -18.50 -13.15 -14.98
C ALA A 153 -17.49 -14.30 -14.78
N CYS A 154 -18.02 -15.50 -14.60
CA CYS A 154 -17.20 -16.71 -14.62
C CYS A 154 -16.45 -16.82 -15.96
N PRO A 155 -15.13 -17.02 -15.97
CA PRO A 155 -14.34 -17.08 -17.20
C PRO A 155 -14.49 -18.40 -17.97
N VAL A 156 -15.20 -19.39 -17.38
CA VAL A 156 -15.44 -20.68 -18.05
C VAL A 156 -16.45 -20.49 -19.17
N ALA A 157 -16.06 -20.87 -20.38
CA ALA A 157 -16.88 -20.70 -21.58
C ALA A 157 -18.28 -21.33 -21.40
N GLY A 158 -19.33 -20.58 -21.74
CA GLY A 158 -20.71 -21.00 -21.64
C GLY A 158 -21.36 -20.99 -20.24
N CYS A 159 -20.60 -20.61 -19.18
CA CYS A 159 -21.12 -20.56 -17.82
C CYS A 159 -22.17 -19.45 -17.61
N GLY A 160 -21.83 -18.21 -17.96
CA GLY A 160 -22.72 -17.05 -17.80
C GLY A 160 -23.01 -16.63 -16.35
N SER A 161 -22.58 -17.37 -15.33
CA SER A 161 -22.78 -17.03 -13.93
C SER A 161 -21.89 -15.86 -13.51
N ARG A 162 -22.39 -14.97 -12.64
CA ARG A 162 -21.55 -13.98 -11.95
C ARG A 162 -20.61 -14.69 -10.99
N ALA A 163 -19.34 -14.27 -10.99
CA ALA A 163 -18.40 -14.70 -9.98
C ALA A 163 -18.59 -13.88 -8.70
N GLN A 164 -18.64 -14.58 -7.57
CA GLN A 164 -18.72 -13.97 -6.24
C GLN A 164 -17.31 -13.75 -5.70
N TRP A 165 -17.03 -12.58 -5.13
CA TRP A 165 -15.73 -12.31 -4.51
C TRP A 165 -15.56 -13.08 -3.20
N ASP A 166 -14.34 -13.39 -2.86
CA ASP A 166 -13.90 -14.03 -1.62
C ASP A 166 -12.67 -13.33 -1.07
N THR A 167 -12.31 -13.58 0.18
CA THR A 167 -11.09 -13.00 0.78
C THR A 167 -9.84 -13.60 0.12
N ILE A 168 -8.84 -12.73 -0.10
CA ILE A 168 -7.58 -13.13 -0.71
C ILE A 168 -6.51 -13.33 0.36
N ASP A 169 -5.90 -14.50 0.39
CA ASP A 169 -4.74 -14.81 1.22
C ASP A 169 -3.44 -14.78 0.39
N GLU A 170 -2.31 -14.92 1.04
CA GLU A 170 -0.98 -14.82 0.42
C GLU A 170 -0.63 -15.98 -0.51
N SER A 171 -1.38 -17.09 -0.46
CA SER A 171 -1.26 -18.21 -1.40
C SER A 171 -1.83 -17.90 -2.78
N ALA A 172 -2.63 -16.84 -2.89
CA ALA A 172 -3.21 -16.43 -4.16
C ALA A 172 -2.10 -16.05 -5.14
N PRO A 173 -2.19 -16.52 -6.39
CA PRO A 173 -1.22 -16.17 -7.42
C PRO A 173 -1.22 -14.66 -7.68
N VAL A 174 -0.02 -14.10 -7.90
CA VAL A 174 0.18 -12.70 -8.24
C VAL A 174 -0.02 -12.46 -9.74
N ASP A 175 -0.65 -11.33 -10.11
CA ASP A 175 -0.98 -10.95 -11.49
C ASP A 175 -0.94 -9.41 -11.63
N PRO A 176 0.26 -8.79 -11.58
CA PRO A 176 0.37 -7.33 -11.62
C PRO A 176 -0.16 -6.78 -12.95
N ARG A 177 -1.13 -5.85 -12.88
CA ARG A 177 -1.87 -5.34 -14.06
C ARG A 177 -1.51 -3.90 -14.47
N ASN A 178 -0.53 -3.30 -13.81
CA ASN A 178 0.00 -1.98 -14.17
C ASN A 178 1.48 -1.90 -13.78
N VAL A 179 2.15 -0.83 -14.22
CA VAL A 179 3.60 -0.64 -13.98
C VAL A 179 3.91 -0.59 -12.50
N TYR A 180 3.11 0.12 -11.70
CA TYR A 180 3.31 0.18 -10.25
C TYR A 180 3.25 -1.20 -9.60
N ALA A 181 2.23 -1.99 -9.95
CA ALA A 181 2.08 -3.35 -9.43
C ALA A 181 3.28 -4.26 -9.81
N ALA A 182 3.75 -4.13 -11.07
CA ALA A 182 4.92 -4.87 -11.54
C ALA A 182 6.18 -4.52 -10.77
N THR A 183 6.42 -3.22 -10.50
CA THR A 183 7.59 -2.80 -9.70
C THR A 183 7.45 -3.27 -8.25
N LYS A 184 6.26 -3.25 -7.63
CA LYS A 184 6.07 -3.77 -6.26
C LYS A 184 6.37 -5.27 -6.17
N LEU A 185 5.90 -6.06 -7.13
CA LEU A 185 6.22 -7.49 -7.17
C LEU A 185 7.72 -7.73 -7.42
N HIS A 186 8.35 -6.94 -8.29
CA HIS A 186 9.79 -7.03 -8.53
C HIS A 186 10.59 -6.70 -7.26
N GLN A 187 10.19 -5.67 -6.50
CA GLN A 187 10.81 -5.38 -5.19
C GLN A 187 10.71 -6.57 -4.21
N GLU A 188 9.55 -7.27 -4.14
CA GLU A 188 9.42 -8.50 -3.33
C GLU A 188 10.44 -9.57 -3.75
N HIS A 189 10.58 -9.80 -5.06
CA HIS A 189 11.53 -10.77 -5.59
C HIS A 189 12.99 -10.41 -5.26
N LEU A 190 13.38 -9.15 -5.47
CA LEU A 190 14.74 -8.67 -5.14
C LEU A 190 15.05 -8.82 -3.65
N CYS A 191 14.13 -8.40 -2.77
CA CYS A 191 14.30 -8.52 -1.32
C CYS A 191 14.40 -9.99 -0.87
N GLY A 192 13.58 -10.88 -1.46
CA GLY A 192 13.62 -12.31 -1.15
C GLY A 192 14.89 -13.00 -1.61
N LEU A 193 15.42 -12.63 -2.78
CA LEU A 193 16.71 -13.12 -3.28
C LEU A 193 17.86 -12.66 -2.37
N TRP A 194 17.92 -11.36 -2.11
CA TRP A 194 18.93 -10.77 -1.24
C TRP A 194 18.93 -11.41 0.16
N ALA A 195 17.76 -11.57 0.77
CA ALA A 195 17.67 -12.12 2.12
C ALA A 195 18.24 -13.54 2.21
N ARG A 196 17.97 -14.38 1.20
CA ARG A 196 18.52 -15.75 1.13
C ARG A 196 20.03 -15.76 0.96
N GLU A 197 20.56 -14.92 0.07
CA GLU A 197 21.99 -14.89 -0.23
C GLU A 197 22.82 -14.23 0.88
N ALA A 198 22.28 -13.18 1.52
CA ALA A 198 22.94 -12.46 2.60
C ALA A 198 22.83 -13.16 3.97
N GLY A 199 22.02 -14.22 4.10
CA GLY A 199 21.70 -14.80 5.41
C GLY A 199 20.89 -13.82 6.30
N ALA A 200 20.17 -12.89 5.68
CA ALA A 200 19.34 -11.88 6.30
C ALA A 200 17.86 -12.28 6.33
N THR A 201 16.99 -11.39 6.77
CA THR A 201 15.54 -11.60 6.73
C THR A 201 14.85 -10.41 6.08
N ALA A 202 13.92 -10.67 5.16
CA ALA A 202 13.08 -9.64 4.57
C ALA A 202 11.58 -9.96 4.73
N VAL A 203 10.78 -8.92 5.04
CA VAL A 203 9.32 -9.01 5.15
C VAL A 203 8.70 -8.01 4.19
N ALA A 204 7.89 -8.49 3.25
CA ALA A 204 7.12 -7.64 2.34
C ALA A 204 5.69 -7.50 2.88
N LEU A 205 5.32 -6.29 3.28
CA LEU A 205 3.99 -5.97 3.79
C LEU A 205 3.11 -5.54 2.62
N ARG A 206 2.18 -6.40 2.19
CA ARG A 206 1.20 -6.11 1.15
C ARG A 206 0.09 -5.26 1.73
N TYR A 207 0.28 -3.94 1.75
CA TYR A 207 -0.72 -3.01 2.26
C TYR A 207 -1.98 -3.03 1.40
N HIS A 208 -3.13 -3.13 2.07
CA HIS A 208 -4.42 -2.89 1.47
C HIS A 208 -4.72 -1.39 1.45
N ASN A 209 -5.97 -0.94 1.37
CA ASN A 209 -6.28 0.47 1.19
C ASN A 209 -5.97 1.30 2.45
N VAL A 210 -4.74 1.79 2.56
CA VAL A 210 -4.30 2.61 3.70
C VAL A 210 -4.92 3.99 3.64
N TYR A 211 -5.44 4.47 4.77
CA TYR A 211 -5.99 5.80 4.93
C TYR A 211 -5.62 6.38 6.31
N GLY A 212 -5.79 7.70 6.48
CA GLY A 212 -5.58 8.36 7.77
C GLY A 212 -4.84 9.71 7.66
N PRO A 213 -4.49 10.30 8.81
CA PRO A 213 -3.77 11.57 8.87
C PRO A 213 -2.51 11.61 8.01
N ARG A 214 -2.13 12.79 7.51
CA ARG A 214 -0.98 13.01 6.59
C ARG A 214 -1.12 12.35 5.21
N MET A 215 -2.25 11.75 4.87
CA MET A 215 -2.48 11.27 3.52
C MET A 215 -2.44 12.45 2.54
N PRO A 216 -1.75 12.33 1.37
CA PRO A 216 -1.66 13.42 0.41
C PRO A 216 -3.04 13.84 -0.07
N ARG A 217 -3.19 15.11 -0.44
CA ARG A 217 -4.40 15.62 -1.10
C ARG A 217 -4.62 14.94 -2.45
N ASP A 218 -5.76 15.25 -3.06
CA ASP A 218 -6.12 14.82 -4.40
C ASP A 218 -4.99 15.06 -5.40
N THR A 219 -4.32 14.00 -5.74
CA THR A 219 -3.27 13.95 -6.76
C THR A 219 -3.63 12.84 -7.74
N PRO A 220 -3.10 12.84 -8.98
CA PRO A 220 -3.33 11.73 -9.91
C PRO A 220 -2.99 10.34 -9.36
N TYR A 221 -2.19 10.30 -8.30
CA TYR A 221 -1.70 9.09 -7.64
C TYR A 221 -2.39 8.81 -6.29
N ALA A 222 -3.34 9.65 -5.88
CA ALA A 222 -4.03 9.50 -4.62
C ALA A 222 -5.04 8.35 -4.65
N GLY A 223 -5.17 7.62 -3.55
CA GLY A 223 -6.22 6.63 -3.36
C GLY A 223 -7.61 7.26 -3.21
N VAL A 224 -8.64 6.47 -3.43
CA VAL A 224 -10.05 6.94 -3.40
C VAL A 224 -10.43 7.69 -2.11
N ALA A 225 -9.88 7.30 -0.96
CA ALA A 225 -10.14 7.99 0.31
C ALA A 225 -9.64 9.44 0.30
N SER A 226 -8.47 9.71 -0.28
CA SER A 226 -7.94 11.06 -0.44
C SER A 226 -8.76 11.91 -1.40
N ILE A 227 -9.20 11.33 -2.52
CA ILE A 227 -10.03 11.99 -3.52
C ILE A 227 -11.35 12.46 -2.87
N PHE A 228 -12.03 11.55 -2.17
CA PHE A 228 -13.31 11.87 -1.51
C PHE A 228 -13.13 12.92 -0.41
N ARG A 229 -12.11 12.76 0.44
CA ARG A 229 -11.83 13.74 1.47
C ARG A 229 -11.52 15.12 0.91
N SER A 230 -10.74 15.19 -0.17
CA SER A 230 -10.43 16.47 -0.84
C SER A 230 -11.68 17.10 -1.45
N ALA A 231 -12.61 16.30 -1.99
CA ALA A 231 -13.89 16.81 -2.49
C ALA A 231 -14.73 17.39 -1.35
N VAL A 232 -14.89 16.67 -0.25
CA VAL A 232 -15.63 17.10 0.95
C VAL A 232 -15.03 18.38 1.54
N ALA A 233 -13.70 18.43 1.68
CA ALA A 233 -13.03 19.65 2.18
C ALA A 233 -13.21 20.88 1.27
N ALA A 234 -13.49 20.65 -0.01
CA ALA A 234 -13.84 21.70 -0.97
C ALA A 234 -15.36 21.98 -1.05
N GLY A 235 -16.18 21.45 -0.15
CA GLY A 235 -17.63 21.59 -0.15
C GLY A 235 -18.34 20.89 -1.31
N ARG A 236 -17.71 19.87 -1.91
CA ARG A 236 -18.25 19.12 -3.05
C ARG A 236 -18.60 17.69 -2.64
N ALA A 237 -19.72 17.18 -3.14
CA ALA A 237 -20.11 15.80 -2.95
C ALA A 237 -19.08 14.85 -3.60
N PRO A 238 -18.70 13.74 -2.94
CA PRO A 238 -17.86 12.70 -3.55
C PRO A 238 -18.54 12.08 -4.79
N GLU A 239 -17.81 12.00 -5.90
CA GLU A 239 -18.25 11.27 -7.09
C GLU A 239 -17.86 9.80 -6.99
N VAL A 240 -18.85 8.94 -6.80
CA VAL A 240 -18.68 7.49 -6.71
C VAL A 240 -18.83 6.87 -8.09
N TYR A 241 -17.81 6.12 -8.52
CA TYR A 241 -17.80 5.47 -9.82
C TYR A 241 -18.57 4.14 -9.80
N GLU A 242 -18.91 3.66 -10.99
CA GLU A 242 -19.71 2.45 -11.21
C GLU A 242 -21.05 2.57 -10.45
N ASP A 243 -21.44 1.54 -9.72
CA ASP A 243 -22.60 1.54 -8.82
C ASP A 243 -22.23 1.78 -7.35
N GLY A 244 -20.94 2.06 -7.07
CA GLY A 244 -20.41 2.23 -5.71
C GLY A 244 -20.15 0.92 -4.97
N GLY A 245 -20.48 -0.21 -5.56
CA GLY A 245 -20.38 -1.54 -4.94
C GLY A 245 -18.98 -2.15 -4.94
N GLN A 246 -17.95 -1.45 -5.43
CA GLN A 246 -16.57 -1.93 -5.36
C GLN A 246 -16.16 -2.15 -3.90
N THR A 247 -15.74 -3.37 -3.55
CA THR A 247 -15.38 -3.72 -2.17
C THR A 247 -13.89 -3.62 -1.95
N ARG A 248 -13.49 -3.02 -0.85
CA ARG A 248 -12.10 -2.80 -0.42
C ARG A 248 -11.94 -3.17 1.03
N ASP A 249 -10.69 -3.39 1.41
CA ASP A 249 -10.25 -3.50 2.79
C ASP A 249 -9.50 -2.20 3.16
N PHE A 250 -10.09 -1.40 4.01
CA PHE A 250 -9.49 -0.13 4.46
C PHE A 250 -8.79 -0.35 5.80
N VAL A 251 -7.51 0.01 5.86
CA VAL A 251 -6.68 -0.12 7.06
C VAL A 251 -6.12 1.23 7.46
N HIS A 252 -6.25 1.58 8.74
CA HIS A 252 -5.77 2.88 9.24
C HIS A 252 -4.25 2.94 9.26
N VAL A 253 -3.68 4.10 8.96
CA VAL A 253 -2.23 4.27 8.83
C VAL A 253 -1.46 3.98 10.12
N THR A 254 -2.06 4.19 11.30
CA THR A 254 -1.43 3.84 12.58
C THR A 254 -1.31 2.33 12.76
N ASP A 255 -2.29 1.55 12.30
CA ASP A 255 -2.21 0.09 12.29
C ASP A 255 -1.12 -0.38 11.32
N VAL A 256 -1.03 0.22 10.13
CA VAL A 256 0.04 -0.08 9.19
C VAL A 256 1.42 0.23 9.79
N ALA A 257 1.55 1.34 10.51
CA ALA A 257 2.80 1.68 11.20
C ALA A 257 3.14 0.65 12.30
N ARG A 258 2.15 0.18 13.09
CA ARG A 258 2.33 -0.90 14.06
C ARG A 258 2.76 -2.21 13.39
N ALA A 259 2.16 -2.56 12.25
CA ALA A 259 2.55 -3.75 11.47
C ALA A 259 4.02 -3.68 11.01
N ASN A 260 4.51 -2.50 10.62
CA ASN A 260 5.93 -2.31 10.30
C ASN A 260 6.84 -2.56 11.49
N VAL A 261 6.50 -2.03 12.67
CA VAL A 261 7.28 -2.27 13.90
C VAL A 261 7.25 -3.76 14.27
N ALA A 262 6.09 -4.40 14.20
CA ALA A 262 5.98 -5.84 14.43
C ALA A 262 6.85 -6.65 13.45
N ALA A 263 6.81 -6.33 12.16
CA ALA A 263 7.63 -6.98 11.14
C ALA A 263 9.14 -6.78 11.34
N LEU A 264 9.56 -5.64 11.93
CA LEU A 264 10.96 -5.37 12.26
C LEU A 264 11.45 -6.18 13.46
N THR A 265 10.57 -6.50 14.42
CA THR A 265 10.96 -7.02 15.74
C THR A 265 10.60 -8.49 15.97
N THR A 266 9.56 -9.00 15.32
CA THR A 266 9.13 -10.39 15.50
C THR A 266 10.14 -11.37 14.90
N PRO A 267 10.62 -12.38 15.66
CA PRO A 267 11.48 -13.44 15.11
C PRO A 267 10.78 -14.22 14.01
N LEU A 268 11.51 -14.56 12.94
CA LEU A 268 11.00 -15.35 11.81
C LEU A 268 11.94 -16.52 11.54
N ASP A 269 11.37 -17.66 11.18
CA ASP A 269 12.05 -18.92 10.87
C ASP A 269 12.43 -19.06 9.39
N ARG A 270 12.15 -18.03 8.59
CA ARG A 270 12.36 -18.04 7.13
C ARG A 270 13.03 -16.76 6.67
N PRO A 271 13.82 -16.82 5.59
CA PRO A 271 14.52 -15.62 5.09
C PRO A 271 13.57 -14.57 4.47
N PHE A 272 12.43 -15.00 3.93
CA PHE A 272 11.46 -14.12 3.30
C PHE A 272 10.03 -14.46 3.66
N LEU A 273 9.24 -13.42 3.96
CA LEU A 273 7.80 -13.50 4.19
C LEU A 273 7.11 -12.37 3.43
N ALA A 274 6.10 -12.69 2.60
CA ALA A 274 5.14 -11.71 2.12
C ALA A 274 3.84 -11.89 2.90
N VAL A 275 3.22 -10.80 3.39
CA VAL A 275 2.05 -10.86 4.27
C VAL A 275 1.10 -9.69 4.03
N ASN A 276 -0.21 -9.96 4.02
CA ASN A 276 -1.24 -8.93 3.90
C ASN A 276 -1.34 -8.10 5.17
N ILE A 277 -1.40 -6.78 5.01
CA ILE A 277 -1.71 -5.85 6.10
C ILE A 277 -3.04 -5.18 5.79
N ALA A 278 -4.06 -5.59 6.52
CA ALA A 278 -5.45 -5.30 6.25
C ALA A 278 -6.28 -5.39 7.55
N SER A 279 -7.50 -4.89 7.50
CA SER A 279 -8.46 -5.02 8.61
C SER A 279 -9.20 -6.37 8.59
N GLY A 280 -9.33 -6.97 7.42
CA GLY A 280 -10.18 -8.14 7.19
C GLY A 280 -11.68 -7.79 7.07
N THR A 281 -12.03 -6.51 7.19
CA THR A 281 -13.42 -6.04 7.15
C THR A 281 -13.72 -5.37 5.80
N PRO A 282 -14.65 -5.94 5.02
CA PRO A 282 -15.02 -5.37 3.71
C PRO A 282 -15.89 -4.12 3.87
N HIS A 283 -15.55 -3.07 3.11
CA HIS A 283 -16.38 -1.90 2.93
C HIS A 283 -16.48 -1.56 1.45
N THR A 284 -17.63 -1.05 1.03
CA THR A 284 -17.79 -0.58 -0.35
C THR A 284 -17.23 0.84 -0.51
N VAL A 285 -16.99 1.23 -1.76
CA VAL A 285 -16.57 2.60 -2.07
C VAL A 285 -17.65 3.61 -1.72
N VAL A 286 -18.93 3.22 -1.80
CA VAL A 286 -20.04 4.10 -1.36
C VAL A 286 -20.08 4.23 0.17
N ASP A 287 -19.76 3.18 0.94
CA ASP A 287 -19.65 3.27 2.41
C ASP A 287 -18.54 4.26 2.82
N LEU A 288 -17.39 4.21 2.15
CA LEU A 288 -16.31 5.17 2.35
C LEU A 288 -16.78 6.62 2.06
N ALA A 289 -17.50 6.81 0.96
CA ALA A 289 -17.98 8.13 0.58
C ALA A 289 -18.95 8.70 1.63
N HIS A 290 -19.88 7.89 2.13
CA HIS A 290 -20.80 8.30 3.22
C HIS A 290 -20.05 8.58 4.52
N ALA A 291 -19.10 7.74 4.90
CA ALA A 291 -18.32 7.92 6.13
C ALA A 291 -17.51 9.23 6.15
N LEU A 292 -17.06 9.71 4.98
CA LEU A 292 -16.30 10.96 4.85
C LEU A 292 -17.20 12.19 4.64
N ALA A 293 -18.32 12.03 3.95
CA ALA A 293 -19.19 13.16 3.58
C ALA A 293 -20.16 13.55 4.69
N GLY A 294 -20.46 12.64 5.62
CA GLY A 294 -21.50 12.84 6.62
C GLY A 294 -22.89 13.07 5.97
N ASP A 295 -23.79 13.67 6.72
CA ASP A 295 -25.17 13.92 6.27
C ASP A 295 -25.32 15.15 5.33
N GLU A 296 -24.29 16.02 5.27
CA GLU A 296 -24.39 17.30 4.58
C GLU A 296 -24.11 17.22 3.06
N LEU A 297 -23.28 16.26 2.65
CA LEU A 297 -22.80 16.13 1.27
C LEU A 297 -23.06 14.71 0.73
N ALA A 298 -24.29 14.39 0.42
CA ALA A 298 -24.65 13.05 -0.09
C ALA A 298 -23.79 12.66 -1.31
N PRO A 299 -23.11 11.51 -1.30
CA PRO A 299 -22.33 11.03 -2.43
C PRO A 299 -23.16 10.86 -3.70
N VAL A 300 -22.55 11.14 -4.86
CA VAL A 300 -23.21 11.01 -6.17
C VAL A 300 -22.66 9.79 -6.90
N VAL A 301 -23.49 8.76 -7.07
CA VAL A 301 -23.17 7.60 -7.89
C VAL A 301 -23.31 7.97 -9.37
N THR A 302 -22.21 7.94 -10.12
CA THR A 302 -22.14 8.55 -11.46
C THR A 302 -22.24 7.55 -12.61
N GLY A 303 -22.05 6.26 -12.35
CA GLY A 303 -21.92 5.24 -13.40
C GLY A 303 -20.61 5.33 -14.22
N LYS A 304 -19.76 6.35 -14.00
CA LYS A 304 -18.44 6.45 -14.62
C LYS A 304 -17.59 5.25 -14.22
N TRP A 305 -16.69 4.83 -15.08
CA TRP A 305 -15.79 3.72 -14.81
C TRP A 305 -14.39 3.99 -15.36
N ARG A 306 -13.40 3.27 -14.89
CA ARG A 306 -12.04 3.25 -15.41
C ARG A 306 -11.64 1.84 -15.81
N LEU A 307 -11.03 1.73 -17.00
CA LEU A 307 -10.47 0.44 -17.41
C LEU A 307 -9.28 0.09 -16.51
N GLY A 308 -9.22 -1.17 -16.06
CA GLY A 308 -8.14 -1.64 -15.17
C GLY A 308 -8.39 -1.45 -13.67
N ASP A 309 -9.46 -0.76 -13.27
CA ASP A 309 -9.83 -0.71 -11.84
C ASP A 309 -10.28 -2.10 -11.35
N VAL A 310 -9.80 -2.49 -10.17
CA VAL A 310 -10.21 -3.74 -9.48
C VAL A 310 -11.64 -3.60 -8.97
N ARG A 311 -12.47 -4.64 -9.18
CA ARG A 311 -13.85 -4.60 -8.68
C ARG A 311 -13.92 -4.90 -7.18
N HIS A 312 -13.36 -6.02 -6.73
CA HIS A 312 -13.36 -6.40 -5.32
C HIS A 312 -11.99 -6.93 -4.91
N ILE A 313 -11.49 -6.44 -3.79
CA ILE A 313 -10.29 -7.00 -3.16
C ILE A 313 -10.34 -6.77 -1.65
N VAL A 314 -10.44 -7.86 -0.90
CA VAL A 314 -10.49 -7.90 0.56
C VAL A 314 -9.52 -8.99 1.02
N ALA A 315 -8.66 -8.69 2.00
CA ALA A 315 -7.66 -9.62 2.46
C ALA A 315 -8.15 -10.56 3.56
N SER A 316 -7.49 -11.70 3.67
CA SER A 316 -7.41 -12.44 4.92
C SER A 316 -6.25 -11.86 5.75
N PRO A 317 -6.47 -11.39 6.99
CA PRO A 317 -5.42 -10.91 7.89
C PRO A 317 -4.76 -12.04 8.68
N ALA A 318 -5.15 -13.31 8.48
CA ALA A 318 -4.78 -14.45 9.32
C ALA A 318 -3.27 -14.65 9.40
N LEU A 319 -2.55 -14.60 8.27
CA LEU A 319 -1.11 -14.81 8.28
C LEU A 319 -0.36 -13.73 9.07
N ALA A 320 -0.82 -12.47 9.02
CA ALA A 320 -0.23 -11.39 9.83
C ALA A 320 -0.43 -11.62 11.32
N ALA A 321 -1.63 -12.07 11.72
CA ALA A 321 -1.91 -12.42 13.10
C ALA A 321 -1.02 -13.58 13.59
N ASP A 322 -0.92 -14.65 12.80
CA ASP A 322 -0.19 -15.86 13.15
C ASP A 322 1.34 -15.65 13.18
N THR A 323 1.89 -14.86 12.25
CA THR A 323 3.35 -14.75 12.07
C THR A 323 3.95 -13.50 12.70
N LEU A 324 3.21 -12.40 12.75
CA LEU A 324 3.67 -11.11 13.29
C LEU A 324 2.96 -10.70 14.59
N GLY A 325 1.93 -11.44 15.01
CA GLY A 325 1.06 -11.04 16.11
C GLY A 325 0.28 -9.75 15.81
N PHE A 326 0.10 -9.43 14.53
CA PHE A 326 -0.53 -8.19 14.11
C PHE A 326 -2.02 -8.37 13.84
N VAL A 327 -2.82 -7.52 14.47
CA VAL A 327 -4.26 -7.35 14.19
C VAL A 327 -4.53 -5.85 14.08
N ALA A 328 -5.32 -5.44 13.07
CA ALA A 328 -5.78 -4.07 12.97
C ALA A 328 -6.76 -3.76 14.12
N GLU A 329 -6.60 -2.61 14.77
CA GLU A 329 -7.37 -2.24 15.95
C GLU A 329 -8.30 -1.04 15.72
N VAL A 330 -7.98 -0.23 14.71
CA VAL A 330 -8.78 0.98 14.43
C VAL A 330 -10.04 0.58 13.68
N ASP A 331 -11.18 0.78 14.33
CA ASP A 331 -12.50 0.62 13.71
C ASP A 331 -12.68 1.57 12.52
N PHE A 332 -13.38 1.10 11.47
CA PHE A 332 -13.56 1.88 10.23
C PHE A 332 -14.24 3.23 10.47
N ALA A 333 -15.32 3.28 11.25
CA ALA A 333 -16.06 4.51 11.48
C ALA A 333 -15.23 5.52 12.32
N ALA A 334 -14.56 5.03 13.37
CA ALA A 334 -13.67 5.84 14.19
C ALA A 334 -12.48 6.37 13.38
N GLY A 335 -11.85 5.52 12.58
CA GLY A 335 -10.73 5.91 11.73
C GLY A 335 -11.11 6.90 10.64
N MET A 336 -12.31 6.77 10.04
CA MET A 336 -12.81 7.72 9.05
C MET A 336 -13.12 9.09 9.68
N ALA A 337 -13.67 9.13 10.91
CA ALA A 337 -13.88 10.37 11.65
C ALA A 337 -12.56 11.08 11.98
N ASP A 338 -11.53 10.33 12.41
CA ASP A 338 -10.18 10.86 12.61
C ASP A 338 -9.62 11.42 11.30
N PHE A 339 -9.69 10.63 10.22
CA PHE A 339 -9.19 11.05 8.91
C PHE A 339 -9.93 12.28 8.38
N ALA A 340 -11.26 12.37 8.52
CA ALA A 340 -12.05 13.50 8.07
C ALA A 340 -11.65 14.80 8.79
N SER A 341 -11.34 14.73 10.09
CA SER A 341 -11.00 15.89 10.93
C SER A 341 -9.53 16.28 10.91
N ALA A 342 -8.61 15.35 10.57
CA ALA A 342 -7.18 15.60 10.57
C ALA A 342 -6.76 16.73 9.59
N PRO A 343 -5.69 17.50 9.86
CA PRO A 343 -5.16 18.46 8.91
C PRO A 343 -4.82 17.80 7.57
N GLN A 344 -5.19 18.43 6.46
CA GLN A 344 -4.78 17.95 5.14
C GLN A 344 -3.32 18.33 4.88
N ARG A 345 -2.54 17.35 4.39
CA ARG A 345 -1.20 17.61 3.90
C ARG A 345 -1.26 18.42 2.60
N THR A 346 -0.62 19.58 2.59
CA THR A 346 -0.44 20.44 1.40
C THR A 346 0.74 20.00 0.58
#